data_0a92b3de3eb0524e1f60f2ceed838be1
#
_entry.id   0a92b3de3eb0524e1f60f2ceed838be1
#
_cell.length_a   1.000
_cell.length_b   1.000
_cell.length_c   1.000
_cell.angle_alpha   90.00
_cell.angle_beta   90.00
_cell.angle_gamma   90.00
#
_symmetry.space_group_name_H-M   'P 1'
#
loop_
_entity.id
_entity.type
_entity.pdbx_description
1 polymer ?
#
loop_
_entity_poly.entity_id
_entity_poly.type
_entity_poly.pdbx_seq_one_letter_code
_entity_poly.pdbx_strand_id
1 'polypeptide(L)'
;MTTYKEEFGKTIKQVSSDPTDAGAEGQIWFNTTAQVFKTVTSFGAWSSGTALGQVRRKGGGTGAQAAGMVFGGFDAATALGQTEQYNGTSWTEVGDLTTARGKLGSATAGSQTAALGFGGSTAEPSNPAIVNNSEEFNGSSWAEGDNLNTAR
;
A
#
# COMPACT_ATOMS: atom_id res chain seq x y z
N MET A 1 -38.34 20.05 32.11
CA MET A 1 -36.94 19.68 31.84
C MET A 1 -36.63 20.13 30.45
N THR A 2 -35.76 21.13 30.30
CA THR A 2 -35.33 21.65 28.97
C THR A 2 -34.59 20.54 28.24
N THR A 3 -34.90 20.34 26.95
CA THR A 3 -34.18 19.36 26.14
C THR A 3 -32.85 19.96 25.69
N TYR A 4 -31.84 19.15 25.39
CA TYR A 4 -30.55 19.61 24.88
C TYR A 4 -30.68 20.51 23.64
N LYS A 5 -31.71 20.30 22.83
CA LYS A 5 -32.04 21.12 21.68
C LYS A 5 -32.46 22.55 22.04
N GLU A 6 -33.23 22.70 23.11
CA GLU A 6 -33.71 24.01 23.57
C GLU A 6 -32.57 24.83 24.16
N GLU A 7 -31.61 24.17 24.81
CA GLU A 7 -30.44 24.83 25.41
C GLU A 7 -29.32 25.11 24.44
N PHE A 8 -29.02 24.17 23.52
CA PHE A 8 -27.86 24.24 22.61
C PHE A 8 -28.22 24.25 21.12
N GLY A 9 -29.50 24.21 20.77
CA GLY A 9 -29.98 24.22 19.38
C GLY A 9 -29.70 22.93 18.59
N LYS A 10 -29.25 21.85 19.24
CA LYS A 10 -28.94 20.54 18.61
C LYS A 10 -29.66 19.41 19.33
N THR A 11 -30.09 18.42 18.57
CA THR A 11 -30.76 17.23 19.11
C THR A 11 -29.88 16.02 18.91
N ILE A 12 -29.65 15.25 19.99
CA ILE A 12 -29.06 13.92 19.89
C ILE A 12 -30.14 12.98 19.37
N LYS A 13 -29.89 12.30 18.26
CA LYS A 13 -30.80 11.31 17.68
C LYS A 13 -31.01 10.16 18.66
N GLN A 14 -32.27 9.83 18.94
CA GLN A 14 -32.63 8.66 19.74
C GLN A 14 -33.19 7.59 18.81
N VAL A 15 -32.66 6.38 18.88
CA VAL A 15 -33.07 5.25 18.05
C VAL A 15 -33.16 3.96 18.88
N SER A 16 -34.05 3.06 18.48
CA SER A 16 -34.19 1.75 19.14
C SER A 16 -33.20 0.70 18.61
N SER A 17 -32.61 0.94 17.43
CA SER A 17 -31.58 0.10 16.84
C SER A 17 -30.48 0.98 16.28
N ASP A 18 -29.28 0.43 16.17
CA ASP A 18 -28.15 1.18 15.63
C ASP A 18 -28.33 1.43 14.12
N PRO A 19 -28.05 2.64 13.62
CA PRO A 19 -28.02 2.91 12.18
C PRO A 19 -26.96 2.03 11.49
N THR A 20 -27.28 1.52 10.31
CA THR A 20 -26.41 0.66 9.50
C THR A 20 -25.92 1.32 8.21
N ASP A 21 -26.36 2.55 7.96
CA ASP A 21 -26.00 3.31 6.77
C ASP A 21 -24.68 4.07 6.95
N ALA A 22 -23.98 4.30 5.84
CA ALA A 22 -22.72 5.05 5.82
C ALA A 22 -22.87 6.50 6.33
N GLY A 23 -24.07 7.05 6.33
CA GLY A 23 -24.37 8.37 6.85
C GLY A 23 -24.31 8.48 8.37
N ALA A 24 -24.22 7.38 9.10
CA ALA A 24 -24.07 7.36 10.54
C ALA A 24 -22.63 7.55 11.02
N GLU A 25 -21.65 7.49 10.13
CA GLU A 25 -20.24 7.67 10.48
C GLU A 25 -19.97 9.06 11.06
N GLY A 26 -19.29 9.09 12.20
CA GLY A 26 -18.98 10.32 12.92
C GLY A 26 -20.17 10.94 13.69
N GLN A 27 -21.37 10.37 13.60
CA GLN A 27 -22.52 10.81 14.38
C GLN A 27 -22.53 10.16 15.76
N ILE A 28 -23.16 10.86 16.72
CA ILE A 28 -23.43 10.33 18.05
C ILE A 28 -24.94 10.19 18.21
N TRP A 29 -25.40 9.05 18.67
CA TRP A 29 -26.81 8.82 18.99
C TRP A 29 -26.99 8.10 20.33
N PHE A 30 -28.19 8.18 20.88
CA PHE A 30 -28.57 7.43 22.05
C PHE A 30 -29.41 6.21 21.63
N ASN A 31 -28.91 5.01 21.89
CA ASN A 31 -29.67 3.78 21.67
C ASN A 31 -30.60 3.53 22.87
N THR A 32 -31.91 3.65 22.65
CA THR A 32 -32.93 3.53 23.71
C THR A 32 -33.12 2.11 24.19
N THR A 33 -32.78 1.10 23.40
CA THR A 33 -32.83 -0.31 23.78
C THR A 33 -31.65 -0.69 24.67
N ALA A 34 -30.43 -0.27 24.26
CA ALA A 34 -29.22 -0.55 25.02
C ALA A 34 -28.96 0.46 26.17
N GLN A 35 -29.68 1.58 26.20
CA GLN A 35 -29.56 2.67 27.21
C GLN A 35 -28.14 3.29 27.23
N VAL A 36 -27.47 3.41 26.06
CA VAL A 36 -26.11 3.95 25.95
C VAL A 36 -25.96 4.91 24.77
N PHE A 37 -25.03 5.82 24.89
CA PHE A 37 -24.55 6.60 23.73
C PHE A 37 -23.64 5.74 22.86
N LYS A 38 -23.81 5.86 21.57
CA LYS A 38 -23.02 5.15 20.57
C LYS A 38 -22.57 6.08 19.47
N THR A 39 -21.50 5.72 18.82
CA THR A 39 -20.99 6.36 17.60
C THR A 39 -20.48 5.27 16.66
N VAL A 40 -20.57 5.50 15.37
CA VAL A 40 -19.82 4.70 14.38
C VAL A 40 -18.50 5.43 14.12
N THR A 41 -17.44 4.79 14.47
CA THR A 41 -16.10 5.15 14.01
C THR A 41 -15.71 4.11 12.96
N SER A 42 -15.57 4.54 11.72
CA SER A 42 -15.02 3.67 10.69
C SER A 42 -13.52 3.48 10.98
N PHE A 43 -13.20 2.38 11.61
CA PHE A 43 -11.82 1.92 11.59
C PHE A 43 -11.65 1.13 10.28
N GLY A 44 -10.76 1.61 9.41
CA GLY A 44 -10.38 0.84 8.24
C GLY A 44 -9.97 -0.57 8.68
N ALA A 45 -10.73 -1.57 8.30
CA ALA A 45 -10.38 -2.96 8.57
C ALA A 45 -9.39 -3.44 7.51
N TRP A 46 -8.28 -4.02 7.95
CA TRP A 46 -7.41 -4.76 7.05
C TRP A 46 -8.12 -6.05 6.64
N SER A 47 -8.23 -6.28 5.34
CA SER A 47 -8.69 -7.55 4.77
C SER A 47 -7.60 -8.19 3.94
N SER A 48 -7.61 -9.50 3.83
CA SER A 48 -6.68 -10.21 2.93
C SER A 48 -7.01 -9.86 1.48
N GLY A 49 -6.01 -9.37 0.76
CA GLY A 49 -6.06 -9.18 -0.69
C GLY A 49 -5.56 -10.41 -1.45
N THR A 50 -5.53 -10.31 -2.77
CA THR A 50 -4.90 -11.32 -3.63
C THR A 50 -3.40 -11.37 -3.37
N ALA A 51 -2.83 -12.58 -3.27
CA ALA A 51 -1.41 -12.77 -3.09
C ALA A 51 -0.62 -12.35 -4.36
N LEU A 52 0.64 -11.95 -4.16
CA LEU A 52 1.61 -11.81 -5.24
C LEU A 52 1.81 -13.14 -5.97
N GLY A 53 2.08 -13.10 -7.25
CA GLY A 53 2.44 -14.27 -8.05
C GLY A 53 3.79 -14.89 -7.62
N GLN A 54 4.74 -14.03 -7.23
CA GLN A 54 6.06 -14.44 -6.76
C GLN A 54 6.26 -14.08 -5.28
N VAL A 55 6.63 -15.07 -4.46
CA VAL A 55 7.04 -14.85 -3.06
C VAL A 55 8.30 -14.00 -3.05
N ARG A 56 8.26 -12.88 -2.31
CA ARG A 56 9.41 -11.96 -2.25
C ARG A 56 9.54 -11.27 -0.89
N ARG A 57 10.76 -10.86 -0.59
CA ARG A 57 11.12 -9.98 0.53
C ARG A 57 12.10 -8.92 0.05
N LYS A 58 12.15 -7.77 0.72
CA LYS A 58 13.12 -6.71 0.44
C LYS A 58 13.06 -6.17 -1.01
N GLY A 59 11.89 -6.20 -1.62
CA GLY A 59 11.62 -5.57 -2.91
C GLY A 59 11.37 -4.09 -2.79
N GLY A 60 11.38 -3.39 -3.92
CA GLY A 60 10.88 -2.03 -4.06
C GLY A 60 9.38 -1.99 -4.33
N GLY A 61 8.78 -0.84 -4.15
CA GLY A 61 7.37 -0.65 -4.47
C GLY A 61 7.00 0.80 -4.64
N THR A 62 5.94 1.05 -5.40
CA THR A 62 5.37 2.38 -5.63
C THR A 62 3.90 2.27 -5.97
N GLY A 63 3.22 3.41 -6.16
CA GLY A 63 1.84 3.49 -6.60
C GLY A 63 0.86 3.75 -5.47
N ALA A 64 -0.42 3.46 -5.74
CA ALA A 64 -1.55 3.68 -4.84
C ALA A 64 -2.23 2.35 -4.47
N GLN A 65 -3.15 2.39 -3.51
CA GLN A 65 -3.88 1.21 -3.01
C GLN A 65 -4.56 0.39 -4.12
N ALA A 66 -5.15 1.03 -5.12
CA ALA A 66 -5.82 0.37 -6.24
C ALA A 66 -4.93 0.25 -7.49
N ALA A 67 -3.70 0.73 -7.45
CA ALA A 67 -2.76 0.77 -8.56
C ALA A 67 -1.32 0.68 -8.04
N GLY A 68 -1.04 -0.37 -7.26
CA GLY A 68 0.26 -0.63 -6.67
C GLY A 68 1.20 -1.37 -7.64
N MET A 69 2.50 -1.26 -7.40
CA MET A 69 3.54 -1.96 -8.13
C MET A 69 4.61 -2.42 -7.16
N VAL A 70 5.10 -3.64 -7.34
CA VAL A 70 6.23 -4.20 -6.61
C VAL A 70 7.25 -4.78 -7.57
N PHE A 71 8.51 -4.64 -7.27
CA PHE A 71 9.59 -5.10 -8.15
C PHE A 71 10.83 -5.51 -7.39
N GLY A 72 11.59 -6.42 -7.98
CA GLY A 72 12.80 -6.95 -7.38
C GLY A 72 12.55 -7.70 -6.07
N GLY A 73 13.58 -7.78 -5.25
CA GLY A 73 13.56 -8.47 -3.96
C GLY A 73 14.37 -9.75 -3.99
N PHE A 74 14.11 -10.62 -3.02
CA PHE A 74 14.71 -11.94 -2.92
C PHE A 74 13.63 -12.99 -2.64
N ASP A 75 13.74 -14.14 -3.29
CA ASP A 75 13.13 -15.39 -2.88
C ASP A 75 14.25 -16.28 -2.30
N ALA A 76 14.13 -16.60 -1.02
CA ALA A 76 15.23 -17.18 -0.24
C ALA A 76 16.55 -16.37 -0.42
N ALA A 77 17.53 -16.89 -1.12
CA ALA A 77 18.81 -16.21 -1.40
C ALA A 77 18.93 -15.69 -2.84
N THR A 78 17.95 -15.97 -3.69
CA THR A 78 17.97 -15.61 -5.12
C THR A 78 17.41 -14.21 -5.31
N ALA A 79 18.16 -13.35 -5.99
CA ALA A 79 17.68 -12.04 -6.37
C ALA A 79 16.63 -12.16 -7.48
N LEU A 80 15.57 -11.38 -7.36
CA LEU A 80 14.44 -11.35 -8.28
C LEU A 80 14.51 -10.11 -9.18
N GLY A 81 14.18 -10.29 -10.47
CA GLY A 81 13.93 -9.21 -11.40
C GLY A 81 12.45 -8.89 -11.56
N GLN A 82 11.58 -9.85 -11.24
CA GLN A 82 10.15 -9.78 -11.50
C GLN A 82 9.50 -8.51 -10.96
N THR A 83 8.65 -7.94 -11.79
CA THR A 83 7.80 -6.80 -11.47
C THR A 83 6.34 -7.21 -11.58
N GLU A 84 5.56 -6.89 -10.57
CA GLU A 84 4.12 -7.13 -10.54
C GLU A 84 3.35 -5.84 -10.32
N GLN A 85 2.25 -5.67 -11.06
CA GLN A 85 1.32 -4.55 -10.96
C GLN A 85 -0.02 -5.01 -10.40
N TYR A 86 -0.60 -4.22 -9.52
CA TYR A 86 -1.91 -4.44 -8.90
C TYR A 86 -2.95 -3.52 -9.53
N ASN A 87 -4.04 -4.09 -10.02
CA ASN A 87 -5.13 -3.35 -10.65
C ASN A 87 -6.33 -3.05 -9.72
N GLY A 88 -6.15 -3.19 -8.42
CA GLY A 88 -7.22 -3.08 -7.42
C GLY A 88 -7.88 -4.42 -7.07
N THR A 89 -7.60 -5.50 -7.83
CA THR A 89 -8.21 -6.82 -7.64
C THR A 89 -7.16 -7.95 -7.69
N SER A 90 -6.24 -7.90 -8.63
CA SER A 90 -5.23 -8.94 -8.86
C SER A 90 -3.87 -8.37 -9.21
N TRP A 91 -2.84 -9.17 -8.98
CA TRP A 91 -1.47 -8.89 -9.41
C TRP A 91 -1.21 -9.51 -10.78
N THR A 92 -0.48 -8.82 -11.62
CA THR A 92 -0.07 -9.28 -12.95
C THR A 92 1.41 -8.97 -13.16
N GLU A 93 2.17 -9.96 -13.61
CA GLU A 93 3.58 -9.79 -13.97
C GLU A 93 3.71 -8.93 -15.24
N VAL A 94 4.68 -8.03 -15.22
CA VAL A 94 5.02 -7.12 -16.33
C VAL A 94 6.53 -7.19 -16.59
N GLY A 95 7.09 -6.24 -17.35
CA GLY A 95 8.53 -6.25 -17.69
C GLY A 95 9.44 -6.25 -16.44
N ASP A 96 10.44 -7.11 -16.44
CA ASP A 96 11.38 -7.31 -15.34
C ASP A 96 12.49 -6.24 -15.30
N LEU A 97 13.07 -6.04 -14.11
CA LEU A 97 14.33 -5.32 -13.97
C LEU A 97 15.40 -5.94 -14.87
N THR A 98 16.24 -5.12 -15.49
CA THR A 98 17.37 -5.60 -16.29
C THR A 98 18.42 -6.30 -15.44
N THR A 99 18.55 -5.88 -14.18
CA THR A 99 19.41 -6.51 -13.18
C THR A 99 18.58 -6.95 -11.98
N ALA A 100 18.45 -8.27 -11.79
CA ALA A 100 17.77 -8.85 -10.63
C ALA A 100 18.46 -8.45 -9.32
N ARG A 101 17.73 -7.83 -8.41
CA ARG A 101 18.26 -7.32 -7.14
C ARG A 101 17.18 -7.07 -6.08
N GLY A 102 17.59 -7.12 -4.84
CA GLY A 102 16.75 -6.73 -3.69
C GLY A 102 17.43 -5.66 -2.84
N LYS A 103 16.78 -5.25 -1.74
CA LYS A 103 17.23 -4.14 -0.88
C LYS A 103 17.40 -2.81 -1.65
N LEU A 104 16.76 -2.68 -2.78
CA LEU A 104 16.85 -1.49 -3.62
C LEU A 104 16.00 -0.36 -3.04
N GLY A 105 16.43 0.86 -3.29
CA GLY A 105 15.61 2.04 -3.07
C GLY A 105 14.55 2.16 -4.16
N SER A 106 13.39 2.73 -3.82
CA SER A 106 12.33 3.05 -4.78
C SER A 106 11.78 4.44 -4.55
N ALA A 107 11.39 5.12 -5.62
CA ALA A 107 10.67 6.38 -5.52
C ALA A 107 9.21 6.11 -5.15
N THR A 108 8.81 6.49 -3.94
CA THR A 108 7.46 6.22 -3.41
C THR A 108 6.37 7.07 -4.08
N ALA A 109 6.75 8.16 -4.74
CA ALA A 109 5.84 9.04 -5.50
C ALA A 109 5.66 8.61 -6.97
N GLY A 110 6.18 7.44 -7.36
CA GLY A 110 6.00 6.88 -8.70
C GLY A 110 4.59 6.33 -8.92
N SER A 111 4.40 5.78 -10.11
CA SER A 111 3.14 5.13 -10.54
C SER A 111 3.45 3.80 -11.23
N GLN A 112 2.40 3.08 -11.63
CA GLN A 112 2.54 1.87 -12.45
C GLN A 112 3.12 2.12 -13.85
N THR A 113 3.18 3.36 -14.29
CA THR A 113 3.72 3.74 -15.61
C THR A 113 5.01 4.54 -15.52
N ALA A 114 5.45 4.89 -14.30
CA ALA A 114 6.66 5.66 -14.07
C ALA A 114 7.23 5.31 -12.69
N ALA A 115 8.13 4.37 -12.62
CA ALA A 115 8.79 3.95 -11.39
C ALA A 115 10.30 4.06 -11.53
N LEU A 116 10.98 4.25 -10.42
CA LEU A 116 12.43 4.31 -10.31
C LEU A 116 12.91 3.32 -9.25
N GLY A 117 13.82 2.43 -9.62
CA GLY A 117 14.54 1.55 -8.73
C GLY A 117 16.04 1.82 -8.76
N PHE A 118 16.69 1.90 -7.62
CA PHE A 118 18.12 2.26 -7.58
C PHE A 118 18.87 1.56 -6.47
N GLY A 119 20.15 1.28 -6.71
CA GLY A 119 21.04 0.60 -5.78
C GLY A 119 20.61 -0.82 -5.45
N GLY A 120 20.88 -1.26 -4.24
CA GLY A 120 20.52 -2.58 -3.72
C GLY A 120 21.62 -3.61 -3.86
N SER A 121 21.24 -4.89 -3.84
CA SER A 121 22.18 -6.02 -3.88
C SER A 121 21.69 -7.13 -4.81
N THR A 122 22.59 -7.73 -5.53
CA THR A 122 22.33 -8.90 -6.40
C THR A 122 22.52 -10.25 -5.67
N ALA A 123 22.91 -10.24 -4.40
CA ALA A 123 23.13 -11.46 -3.62
C ALA A 123 22.79 -11.32 -2.12
N GLU A 124 22.47 -12.42 -1.45
CA GLU A 124 22.30 -12.58 0.00
C GLU A 124 22.83 -13.95 0.45
N PRO A 125 23.15 -14.09 1.77
CA PRO A 125 23.26 -13.08 2.83
C PRO A 125 24.69 -12.55 3.05
N SER A 126 25.71 -13.28 2.64
CA SER A 126 27.06 -13.18 3.21
C SER A 126 28.08 -12.39 2.41
N ASN A 127 27.77 -12.00 1.21
CA ASN A 127 28.58 -11.06 0.43
C ASN A 127 27.64 -10.23 -0.45
N PRO A 128 27.08 -9.15 0.11
CA PRO A 128 26.17 -8.32 -0.64
C PRO A 128 26.94 -7.70 -1.83
N ALA A 129 26.67 -8.22 -3.03
CA ALA A 129 27.10 -7.56 -4.26
C ALA A 129 26.26 -6.29 -4.43
N ILE A 130 26.59 -5.27 -3.63
CA ILE A 130 25.93 -3.97 -3.70
C ILE A 130 26.26 -3.29 -5.02
N VAL A 131 25.24 -2.72 -5.62
CA VAL A 131 25.31 -2.10 -6.94
C VAL A 131 24.91 -0.62 -6.87
N ASN A 132 25.31 0.13 -7.88
CA ASN A 132 24.94 1.53 -8.04
C ASN A 132 23.94 1.74 -9.20
N ASN A 133 23.50 0.67 -9.85
CA ASN A 133 22.54 0.73 -10.95
C ASN A 133 21.27 1.49 -10.56
N SER A 134 20.74 2.28 -11.46
CA SER A 134 19.39 2.78 -11.41
C SER A 134 18.62 2.37 -12.66
N GLU A 135 17.35 2.06 -12.51
CA GLU A 135 16.49 1.67 -13.61
C GLU A 135 15.17 2.42 -13.54
N GLU A 136 14.68 2.84 -14.68
CA GLU A 136 13.42 3.56 -14.84
C GLU A 136 12.41 2.67 -15.58
N PHE A 137 11.18 2.64 -15.07
CA PHE A 137 10.06 1.93 -15.69
C PHE A 137 9.20 2.90 -16.49
N ASN A 138 8.92 2.57 -17.74
CA ASN A 138 8.15 3.42 -18.66
C ASN A 138 6.69 3.01 -18.85
N GLY A 139 6.20 2.10 -17.99
CA GLY A 139 4.85 1.52 -18.10
C GLY A 139 4.81 0.14 -18.77
N SER A 140 5.92 -0.30 -19.39
CA SER A 140 6.03 -1.58 -20.10
C SER A 140 7.32 -2.34 -19.77
N SER A 141 8.44 -1.66 -19.70
CA SER A 141 9.77 -2.24 -19.49
C SER A 141 10.64 -1.35 -18.63
N TRP A 142 11.63 -1.95 -17.99
CA TRP A 142 12.69 -1.25 -17.30
C TRP A 142 13.84 -0.93 -18.26
N ALA A 143 14.45 0.21 -18.08
CA ALA A 143 15.66 0.62 -18.77
C ALA A 143 16.66 1.18 -17.77
N GLU A 144 17.94 0.89 -17.96
CA GLU A 144 19.01 1.44 -17.11
C GLU A 144 19.14 2.94 -17.36
N GLY A 145 19.15 3.70 -16.27
CA GLY A 145 19.40 5.14 -16.24
C GLY A 145 20.79 5.48 -15.72
N ASP A 146 21.00 6.72 -15.34
CA ASP A 146 22.26 7.18 -14.76
C ASP A 146 22.48 6.54 -13.38
N ASN A 147 23.65 5.95 -13.20
CA ASN A 147 23.99 5.23 -11.98
C ASN A 147 24.24 6.17 -10.78
N LEU A 148 23.98 5.66 -9.59
CA LEU A 148 24.40 6.34 -8.36
C LEU A 148 25.92 6.52 -8.32
N ASN A 149 26.40 7.61 -7.76
CA ASN A 149 27.83 7.87 -7.62
C ASN A 149 28.54 6.82 -6.74
N THR A 150 27.80 6.17 -5.85
CA THR A 150 28.35 5.15 -4.93
C THR A 150 27.35 4.03 -4.79
N ALA A 151 27.82 2.79 -4.91
CA ALA A 151 27.01 1.60 -4.67
C ALA A 151 26.50 1.57 -3.20
N ARG A 152 25.21 1.25 -3.04
CA ARG A 152 24.56 1.18 -1.71
C ARG A 152 23.34 0.29 -1.71
#